data_b844dff1cf8012d7e42a3fbed41ac383
#
_entry.id   b844dff1cf8012d7e42a3fbed41ac383
#
_cell.length_a   1.000
_cell.length_b   1.000
_cell.length_c   1.000
_cell.angle_alpha   90.00
_cell.angle_beta   90.00
_cell.angle_gamma   90.00
#
_symmetry.space_group_name_H-M   'P 1'
#
loop_
_entity.id
_entity.type
_entity.pdbx_description
1 polymer ?
#
loop_
_entity_poly.entity_id
_entity_poly.type
_entity_poly.pdbx_seq_one_letter_code
_entity_poly.pdbx_strand_id
1 'polypeptide(L)'
;MRKIRYLFACSVICALLCSCAVQSRVPSTDSQVSETQSYSENHWETIQAKLSDVISGADTFFSRDFEKILTIDDYCSTYGMDDTVKITKYAVIDLDQDDAPEIVLGITENDQSDCGFLVLRYENGGVVGYDFTYHQMIDLKKDGTFGYLYGVADTGYARLNFTDDSWEYIKICNVTETSDTVTFFCNGQEVSKEAYWEAVAEQDSKEEVEWLAY
;
A
#
# COMPACT_ATOMS: atom_id res chain seq x y z
N MET A 1 -38.49 11.42 1.03
CA MET A 1 -37.06 11.50 1.34
C MET A 1 -36.80 10.67 2.60
N ARG A 2 -36.33 9.44 2.43
CA ARG A 2 -36.04 8.51 3.52
C ARG A 2 -34.52 8.37 3.63
N LYS A 3 -33.94 8.81 4.75
CA LYS A 3 -32.53 8.59 5.08
C LYS A 3 -32.35 7.14 5.53
N ILE A 4 -31.58 6.36 4.77
CA ILE A 4 -31.18 5.01 5.13
C ILE A 4 -29.85 5.13 5.88
N ARG A 5 -29.87 4.74 7.16
CA ARG A 5 -28.66 4.60 7.98
C ARG A 5 -28.15 3.19 7.79
N TYR A 6 -26.95 3.04 7.25
CA TYR A 6 -26.25 1.76 7.23
C TYR A 6 -25.54 1.55 8.56
N LEU A 7 -25.98 0.53 9.30
CA LEU A 7 -25.25 -0.04 10.43
C LEU A 7 -24.20 -1.00 9.88
N PHE A 8 -22.93 -0.73 10.13
CA PHE A 8 -21.86 -1.68 9.92
C PHE A 8 -21.90 -2.74 11.01
N ALA A 9 -22.17 -3.99 10.60
CA ALA A 9 -22.06 -5.16 11.45
C ALA A 9 -20.64 -5.73 11.31
N CYS A 10 -19.84 -5.56 12.36
CA CYS A 10 -18.54 -6.21 12.50
C CYS A 10 -18.75 -7.69 12.83
N SER A 11 -18.48 -8.61 11.90
CA SER A 11 -18.47 -10.05 12.14
C SER A 11 -17.07 -10.52 12.50
N VAL A 12 -16.85 -10.72 13.79
CA VAL A 12 -15.66 -11.39 14.33
C VAL A 12 -15.80 -12.90 14.12
N ILE A 13 -14.93 -13.50 13.33
CA ILE A 13 -14.80 -14.96 13.24
C ILE A 13 -13.74 -15.40 14.25
N CYS A 14 -14.19 -15.94 15.38
CA CYS A 14 -13.37 -16.65 16.36
C CYS A 14 -13.17 -18.10 15.89
N ALA A 15 -11.96 -18.48 15.48
CA ALA A 15 -11.57 -19.87 15.26
C ALA A 15 -11.01 -20.46 16.56
N LEU A 16 -11.78 -21.38 17.17
CA LEU A 16 -11.39 -22.21 18.30
C LEU A 16 -10.44 -23.32 17.83
N LEU A 17 -9.23 -23.32 18.31
CA LEU A 17 -8.38 -24.50 18.35
C LEU A 17 -8.17 -24.93 19.80
N CYS A 18 -8.82 -26.05 20.15
CA CYS A 18 -8.64 -26.80 21.38
C CYS A 18 -7.39 -27.68 21.25
N SER A 19 -6.41 -27.55 22.11
CA SER A 19 -5.39 -28.59 22.30
C SER A 19 -4.99 -28.74 23.76
N CYS A 20 -4.82 -29.98 24.16
CA CYS A 20 -4.79 -30.54 25.50
C CYS A 20 -3.61 -30.10 26.36
N ALA A 21 -3.90 -30.07 27.66
CA ALA A 21 -3.06 -29.79 28.78
C ALA A 21 -1.94 -30.81 29.01
N VAL A 22 -0.76 -30.33 29.37
CA VAL A 22 0.17 -31.01 30.30
C VAL A 22 0.58 -29.97 31.35
N GLN A 23 0.21 -30.25 32.61
CA GLN A 23 0.57 -29.44 33.78
C GLN A 23 2.02 -29.67 34.16
N SER A 24 2.81 -28.60 34.14
CA SER A 24 4.05 -28.49 34.91
C SER A 24 4.07 -27.12 35.60
N ARG A 25 4.04 -27.12 36.94
CA ARG A 25 4.12 -25.92 37.75
C ARG A 25 5.53 -25.30 37.67
N VAL A 26 5.61 -24.06 37.21
CA VAL A 26 6.74 -23.13 37.41
C VAL A 26 6.17 -21.76 37.81
N PRO A 27 6.81 -21.01 38.72
CA PRO A 27 6.16 -19.87 39.40
C PRO A 27 6.01 -18.65 38.48
N SER A 28 4.95 -17.92 38.75
CA SER A 28 4.48 -16.67 38.15
C SER A 28 5.59 -15.65 37.82
N THR A 29 5.72 -15.34 36.53
CA THR A 29 6.20 -14.03 36.08
C THR A 29 5.17 -13.54 35.07
N ASP A 30 4.02 -13.14 35.59
CA ASP A 30 2.88 -12.67 34.82
C ASP A 30 2.81 -11.15 35.04
N SER A 31 3.47 -10.36 34.20
CA SER A 31 3.26 -8.89 34.14
C SER A 31 3.85 -8.20 32.89
N GLN A 32 4.55 -8.89 31.98
CA GLN A 32 5.22 -8.20 30.86
C GLN A 32 4.59 -8.43 29.48
N VAL A 33 3.74 -9.46 29.32
CA VAL A 33 3.13 -9.78 27.99
C VAL A 33 1.94 -8.88 27.69
N SER A 34 1.27 -8.35 28.73
CA SER A 34 0.08 -7.49 28.57
C SER A 34 0.39 -6.07 28.06
N GLU A 35 1.53 -5.49 28.47
CA GLU A 35 1.87 -4.11 28.07
C GLU A 35 2.35 -3.99 26.63
N THR A 36 3.07 -4.99 26.13
CA THR A 36 3.60 -4.94 24.75
C THR A 36 2.49 -5.14 23.72
N GLN A 37 1.51 -5.99 24.02
CA GLN A 37 0.36 -6.22 23.14
C GLN A 37 -0.59 -5.03 23.10
N SER A 38 -0.85 -4.37 24.23
CA SER A 38 -1.70 -3.18 24.28
C SER A 38 -1.04 -1.96 23.61
N TYR A 39 0.30 -1.88 23.60
CA TYR A 39 1.01 -0.78 22.94
C TYR A 39 0.98 -0.92 21.41
N SER A 40 1.05 -2.14 20.87
CA SER A 40 0.93 -2.39 19.44
C SER A 40 -0.49 -2.17 18.91
N GLU A 41 -1.53 -2.60 19.64
CA GLU A 41 -2.93 -2.36 19.27
C GLU A 41 -3.28 -0.87 19.27
N ASN A 42 -2.88 -0.12 20.29
CA ASN A 42 -3.09 1.33 20.36
C ASN A 42 -2.36 2.09 19.24
N HIS A 43 -1.21 1.62 18.81
CA HIS A 43 -0.46 2.24 17.72
C HIS A 43 -1.17 2.05 16.37
N TRP A 44 -1.62 0.84 16.12
CA TRP A 44 -2.41 0.48 14.93
C TRP A 44 -3.72 1.29 14.82
N GLU A 45 -4.49 1.38 15.90
CA GLU A 45 -5.71 2.19 15.95
C GLU A 45 -5.43 3.67 15.66
N THR A 46 -4.30 4.18 16.14
CA THR A 46 -3.88 5.57 15.87
C THR A 46 -3.56 5.79 14.40
N ILE A 47 -2.83 4.88 13.75
CA ILE A 47 -2.52 4.94 12.32
C ILE A 47 -3.81 4.95 11.50
N GLN A 48 -4.69 3.99 11.75
CA GLN A 48 -5.96 3.88 11.03
C GLN A 48 -6.83 5.12 11.20
N ALA A 49 -6.92 5.66 12.41
CA ALA A 49 -7.69 6.88 12.68
C ALA A 49 -7.13 8.06 11.88
N LYS A 50 -5.81 8.26 11.89
CA LYS A 50 -5.15 9.36 11.17
C LYS A 50 -5.32 9.25 9.65
N LEU A 51 -5.14 8.06 9.09
CA LEU A 51 -5.37 7.82 7.66
C LEU A 51 -6.85 8.04 7.29
N SER A 52 -7.78 7.57 8.13
CA SER A 52 -9.22 7.77 7.93
C SER A 52 -9.63 9.25 7.99
N ASP A 53 -9.06 10.02 8.93
CA ASP A 53 -9.32 11.45 9.04
C ASP A 53 -8.88 12.19 7.77
N VAL A 54 -7.72 11.85 7.20
CA VAL A 54 -7.23 12.43 5.94
C VAL A 54 -8.16 12.06 4.77
N ILE A 55 -8.52 10.78 4.62
CA ILE A 55 -9.43 10.35 3.53
C ILE A 55 -10.79 11.03 3.61
N SER A 56 -11.33 11.22 4.82
CA SER A 56 -12.62 11.89 5.01
C SER A 56 -12.56 13.40 4.84
N GLY A 57 -11.37 13.98 4.62
CA GLY A 57 -11.14 15.43 4.55
C GLY A 57 -11.18 16.13 5.90
N ALA A 58 -11.19 15.38 7.03
CA ALA A 58 -11.18 15.94 8.37
C ALA A 58 -9.78 16.38 8.84
N ASP A 59 -8.73 15.85 8.24
CA ASP A 59 -7.32 16.20 8.51
C ASP A 59 -6.56 16.37 7.18
N THR A 60 -5.29 16.74 7.28
CA THR A 60 -4.38 17.01 6.16
C THR A 60 -3.23 16.04 6.13
N PHE A 61 -2.57 15.94 4.99
CA PHE A 61 -1.32 15.22 4.82
C PHE A 61 -0.23 16.11 4.22
N PHE A 62 1.03 15.76 4.43
CA PHE A 62 2.16 16.39 3.77
C PHE A 62 2.43 15.70 2.44
N SER A 63 2.22 16.36 1.32
CA SER A 63 2.61 15.86 -0.01
C SER A 63 4.11 16.05 -0.22
N ARG A 64 4.82 14.97 -0.49
CA ARG A 64 6.26 15.01 -0.79
C ARG A 64 6.53 15.67 -2.12
N ASP A 65 5.71 15.42 -3.12
CA ASP A 65 5.91 15.93 -4.48
C ASP A 65 5.61 17.42 -4.60
N PHE A 66 4.61 17.91 -3.86
CA PHE A 66 4.29 19.35 -3.84
C PHE A 66 4.99 20.13 -2.72
N GLU A 67 5.63 19.44 -1.76
CA GLU A 67 6.23 20.02 -0.55
C GLU A 67 5.24 20.92 0.23
N LYS A 68 3.98 20.43 0.38
CA LYS A 68 2.88 21.18 0.98
C LYS A 68 2.02 20.31 1.87
N ILE A 69 1.41 20.94 2.87
CA ILE A 69 0.31 20.34 3.64
C ILE A 69 -0.99 20.61 2.88
N LEU A 70 -1.73 19.55 2.55
CA LEU A 70 -2.93 19.57 1.70
C LEU A 70 -4.04 18.72 2.30
N THR A 71 -5.28 19.08 2.05
CA THR A 71 -6.41 18.15 2.07
C THR A 71 -6.44 17.33 0.78
N ILE A 72 -7.25 16.28 0.70
CA ILE A 72 -7.42 15.53 -0.56
C ILE A 72 -7.99 16.43 -1.67
N ASP A 73 -8.94 17.33 -1.35
CA ASP A 73 -9.52 18.26 -2.31
C ASP A 73 -8.48 19.28 -2.83
N ASP A 74 -7.65 19.82 -1.92
CA ASP A 74 -6.55 20.71 -2.30
C ASP A 74 -5.50 20.00 -3.16
N TYR A 75 -5.24 18.72 -2.86
CA TYR A 75 -4.34 17.89 -3.66
C TYR A 75 -4.89 17.71 -5.07
N CYS A 76 -6.14 17.28 -5.23
CA CYS A 76 -6.77 17.12 -6.55
C CYS A 76 -6.73 18.42 -7.36
N SER A 77 -7.03 19.56 -6.72
CA SER A 77 -6.96 20.88 -7.36
C SER A 77 -5.54 21.32 -7.73
N THR A 78 -4.52 20.82 -7.02
CA THR A 78 -3.11 21.12 -7.28
C THR A 78 -2.52 20.20 -8.35
N TYR A 79 -2.92 18.94 -8.37
CA TYR A 79 -2.45 17.90 -9.30
C TYR A 79 -2.92 18.18 -10.74
N GLY A 80 -4.19 18.57 -10.93
CA GLY A 80 -4.78 18.92 -12.23
C GLY A 80 -4.79 20.43 -12.49
N MET A 81 -4.78 20.82 -13.77
CA MET A 81 -4.92 22.22 -14.14
C MET A 81 -6.36 22.73 -14.04
N ASP A 82 -7.32 21.82 -13.97
CA ASP A 82 -8.76 22.06 -13.90
C ASP A 82 -9.38 21.10 -12.86
N ASP A 83 -10.63 21.31 -12.42
CA ASP A 83 -11.38 20.46 -11.47
C ASP A 83 -11.73 19.06 -12.05
N THR A 84 -10.88 18.52 -12.90
CA THR A 84 -11.06 17.27 -13.62
C THR A 84 -10.43 16.06 -12.93
N VAL A 85 -9.51 16.34 -11.99
CA VAL A 85 -8.82 15.30 -11.21
C VAL A 85 -9.64 14.91 -9.98
N LYS A 86 -9.83 13.61 -9.80
CA LYS A 86 -10.61 13.05 -8.68
C LYS A 86 -9.97 11.78 -8.15
N ILE A 87 -10.17 11.54 -6.87
CA ILE A 87 -9.98 10.22 -6.29
C ILE A 87 -11.29 9.43 -6.50
N THR A 88 -11.22 8.22 -7.02
CA THR A 88 -12.41 7.40 -7.33
C THR A 88 -12.44 6.08 -6.60
N LYS A 89 -11.27 5.61 -6.15
CA LYS A 89 -11.12 4.34 -5.45
C LYS A 89 -9.97 4.40 -4.47
N TYR A 90 -9.99 3.52 -3.48
CA TYR A 90 -8.87 3.35 -2.56
C TYR A 90 -8.69 1.88 -2.16
N ALA A 91 -7.49 1.54 -1.73
CA ALA A 91 -7.16 0.26 -1.11
C ALA A 91 -6.37 0.49 0.18
N VAL A 92 -6.55 -0.39 1.16
CA VAL A 92 -5.78 -0.41 2.40
C VAL A 92 -4.88 -1.63 2.36
N ILE A 93 -3.57 -1.42 2.41
CA ILE A 93 -2.60 -2.46 2.14
C ILE A 93 -1.26 -2.11 2.79
N ASP A 94 -0.54 -3.13 3.25
CA ASP A 94 0.84 -3.01 3.71
C ASP A 94 1.79 -3.17 2.51
N LEU A 95 2.29 -2.04 1.98
CA LEU A 95 3.07 -1.99 0.74
C LEU A 95 4.54 -2.36 0.93
N ASP A 96 5.09 -2.13 2.12
CA ASP A 96 6.51 -2.37 2.41
C ASP A 96 6.76 -3.49 3.41
N GLN A 97 5.68 -4.13 3.91
CA GLN A 97 5.69 -5.26 4.82
C GLN A 97 6.28 -4.90 6.20
N ASP A 98 5.96 -3.70 6.69
CA ASP A 98 6.35 -3.23 8.01
C ASP A 98 5.27 -3.43 9.09
N ASP A 99 4.18 -4.15 8.75
CA ASP A 99 2.99 -4.40 9.56
C ASP A 99 2.11 -3.15 9.79
N ALA A 100 2.40 -2.00 9.15
CA ALA A 100 1.55 -0.83 9.14
C ALA A 100 0.89 -0.67 7.75
N PRO A 101 -0.42 -0.33 7.66
CA PRO A 101 -1.03 -0.16 6.35
C PRO A 101 -0.76 1.21 5.78
N GLU A 102 -0.61 1.24 4.48
CA GLU A 102 -0.79 2.40 3.67
C GLU A 102 -2.21 2.43 3.09
N ILE A 103 -2.60 3.62 2.60
CA ILE A 103 -3.78 3.79 1.77
C ILE A 103 -3.35 4.23 0.38
N VAL A 104 -3.71 3.43 -0.61
CA VAL A 104 -3.48 3.73 -2.02
C VAL A 104 -4.75 4.33 -2.60
N LEU A 105 -4.70 5.58 -3.02
CA LEU A 105 -5.80 6.31 -3.64
C LEU A 105 -5.62 6.32 -5.16
N GLY A 106 -6.61 5.85 -5.92
CA GLY A 106 -6.59 5.88 -7.38
C GLY A 106 -7.02 7.24 -7.92
N ILE A 107 -6.15 7.86 -8.71
CA ILE A 107 -6.34 9.17 -9.33
C ILE A 107 -6.90 8.98 -10.74
N THR A 108 -7.98 9.68 -11.05
CA THR A 108 -8.55 9.75 -12.40
C THR A 108 -8.62 11.20 -12.89
N GLU A 109 -8.51 11.41 -14.18
CA GLU A 109 -8.67 12.71 -14.82
C GLU A 109 -9.73 12.61 -15.91
N ASN A 110 -10.68 13.60 -15.94
CA ASN A 110 -11.78 13.65 -16.92
C ASN A 110 -12.65 12.38 -16.96
N ASP A 111 -12.87 11.72 -15.82
CA ASP A 111 -13.55 10.42 -15.70
C ASP A 111 -12.97 9.32 -16.62
N GLN A 112 -11.73 9.50 -17.06
CA GLN A 112 -10.97 8.55 -17.86
C GLN A 112 -10.15 7.63 -16.93
N SER A 113 -9.53 6.62 -17.52
CA SER A 113 -8.73 5.62 -16.83
C SER A 113 -7.69 6.19 -15.85
N ASP A 114 -7.29 5.40 -14.88
CA ASP A 114 -6.32 5.73 -13.85
C ASP A 114 -5.10 6.50 -14.39
N CYS A 115 -4.87 7.70 -13.85
CA CYS A 115 -3.73 8.55 -14.20
C CYS A 115 -2.52 8.30 -13.31
N GLY A 116 -2.77 7.76 -12.12
CA GLY A 116 -1.76 7.47 -11.12
C GLY A 116 -2.38 7.13 -9.78
N PHE A 117 -1.54 7.19 -8.75
CA PHE A 117 -1.91 6.86 -7.39
C PHE A 117 -1.28 7.84 -6.41
N LEU A 118 -2.01 8.18 -5.35
CA LEU A 118 -1.47 8.82 -4.17
C LEU A 118 -1.41 7.78 -3.05
N VAL A 119 -0.22 7.49 -2.56
CA VAL A 119 0.00 6.59 -1.42
C VAL A 119 0.12 7.43 -0.15
N LEU A 120 -0.80 7.21 0.79
CA LEU A 120 -0.78 7.84 2.11
C LEU A 120 -0.19 6.88 3.13
N ARG A 121 0.83 7.35 3.84
CA ARG A 121 1.54 6.62 4.90
C ARG A 121 1.58 7.44 6.19
N TYR A 122 1.49 6.77 7.32
CA TYR A 122 1.69 7.41 8.62
C TYR A 122 3.17 7.40 9.00
N GLU A 123 3.76 8.58 9.13
CA GLU A 123 5.17 8.78 9.45
C GLU A 123 5.34 9.87 10.51
N ASN A 124 6.22 9.64 11.50
CA ASN A 124 6.65 10.67 12.47
C ASN A 124 5.50 11.46 13.12
N GLY A 125 4.34 10.83 13.33
CA GLY A 125 3.20 11.47 13.99
C GLY A 125 2.23 12.18 13.04
N GLY A 126 2.43 12.13 11.72
CA GLY A 126 1.59 12.72 10.68
C GLY A 126 1.35 11.78 9.51
N VAL A 127 0.52 12.20 8.57
CA VAL A 127 0.31 11.48 7.31
C VAL A 127 1.13 12.16 6.22
N VAL A 128 1.83 11.35 5.45
CA VAL A 128 2.66 11.76 4.31
C VAL A 128 2.10 11.12 3.05
N GLY A 129 2.07 11.86 1.95
CA GLY A 129 1.61 11.40 0.64
C GLY A 129 2.74 11.36 -0.38
N TYR A 130 2.77 10.28 -1.15
CA TYR A 130 3.72 10.01 -2.23
C TYR A 130 2.97 9.79 -3.54
N ASP A 131 3.37 10.48 -4.59
CA ASP A 131 2.73 10.39 -5.90
C ASP A 131 3.39 9.29 -6.74
N PHE A 132 2.55 8.50 -7.41
CA PHE A 132 2.95 7.49 -8.37
C PHE A 132 2.20 7.70 -9.68
N THR A 133 2.90 7.80 -10.79
CA THR A 133 2.27 7.75 -12.10
C THR A 133 1.70 6.35 -12.36
N TYR A 134 0.75 6.24 -13.29
CA TYR A 134 0.17 4.95 -13.68
C TYR A 134 1.23 3.89 -14.03
N HIS A 135 2.33 4.28 -14.67
CA HIS A 135 3.40 3.35 -15.04
C HIS A 135 4.33 2.95 -13.89
N GLN A 136 4.29 3.64 -12.77
CA GLN A 136 5.10 3.34 -11.61
C GLN A 136 4.47 2.29 -10.68
N MET A 137 3.15 2.11 -10.75
CA MET A 137 2.43 1.10 -9.96
C MET A 137 1.25 0.58 -10.76
N ILE A 138 1.34 -0.62 -11.29
CA ILE A 138 0.27 -1.30 -12.04
C ILE A 138 0.01 -2.67 -11.43
N ASP A 139 -1.19 -3.21 -11.61
CA ASP A 139 -1.56 -4.57 -11.16
C ASP A 139 -1.23 -4.83 -9.68
N LEU A 140 -1.58 -3.88 -8.79
CA LEU A 140 -1.31 -3.98 -7.36
C LEU A 140 -1.94 -5.25 -6.77
N LYS A 141 -1.10 -6.07 -6.12
CA LYS A 141 -1.49 -7.35 -5.51
C LYS A 141 -1.72 -7.20 -4.02
N LYS A 142 -2.50 -8.10 -3.43
CA LYS A 142 -2.83 -8.10 -1.99
C LYS A 142 -1.62 -8.21 -1.06
N ASP A 143 -0.50 -8.72 -1.55
CA ASP A 143 0.74 -8.82 -0.78
C ASP A 143 1.67 -7.60 -0.92
N GLY A 144 1.18 -6.48 -1.46
CA GLY A 144 1.94 -5.25 -1.64
C GLY A 144 2.85 -5.23 -2.87
N THR A 145 2.87 -6.32 -3.65
CA THR A 145 3.65 -6.35 -4.90
C THR A 145 2.86 -5.75 -6.06
N PHE A 146 3.55 -5.18 -7.04
CA PHE A 146 2.93 -4.55 -8.22
C PHE A 146 3.88 -4.59 -9.41
N GLY A 147 3.31 -4.46 -10.61
CA GLY A 147 4.08 -4.27 -11.83
C GLY A 147 4.52 -2.81 -11.98
N TYR A 148 5.61 -2.57 -12.71
CA TYR A 148 6.06 -1.24 -13.09
C TYR A 148 6.66 -1.21 -14.49
N LEU A 149 6.56 -0.04 -15.15
CA LEU A 149 7.12 0.25 -16.46
C LEU A 149 7.94 1.53 -16.37
N TYR A 150 9.25 1.41 -16.22
CA TYR A 150 10.13 2.57 -16.17
C TYR A 150 10.77 2.82 -17.55
N GLY A 151 9.93 3.28 -18.49
CA GLY A 151 10.30 3.40 -19.90
C GLY A 151 10.41 2.05 -20.61
N VAL A 152 11.05 2.05 -21.79
CA VAL A 152 11.27 0.82 -22.58
C VAL A 152 12.37 -0.06 -21.96
N ALA A 153 13.21 0.54 -21.11
CA ALA A 153 14.47 -0.04 -20.69
C ALA A 153 14.45 -0.77 -19.34
N ASP A 154 13.41 -0.61 -18.53
CA ASP A 154 13.32 -1.27 -17.21
C ASP A 154 11.84 -1.50 -16.86
N THR A 155 11.45 -2.75 -16.81
CA THR A 155 10.09 -3.17 -16.49
C THR A 155 10.11 -4.46 -15.68
N GLY A 156 9.12 -4.67 -14.84
CA GLY A 156 9.04 -5.87 -14.02
C GLY A 156 8.06 -5.77 -12.89
N TYR A 157 8.32 -6.54 -11.83
CA TYR A 157 7.57 -6.55 -10.59
C TYR A 157 8.45 -6.11 -9.41
N ALA A 158 7.86 -5.33 -8.53
CA ALA A 158 8.53 -4.79 -7.35
C ALA A 158 7.55 -4.70 -6.15
N ARG A 159 8.09 -4.37 -5.00
CA ARG A 159 7.40 -3.81 -3.86
C ARG A 159 8.07 -2.49 -3.46
N LEU A 160 7.40 -1.68 -2.65
CA LEU A 160 8.00 -0.47 -2.09
C LEU A 160 8.89 -0.80 -0.90
N ASN A 161 9.85 0.06 -0.68
CA ASN A 161 10.58 0.23 0.55
C ASN A 161 10.62 1.73 0.84
N PHE A 162 9.93 2.17 1.90
CA PHE A 162 9.94 3.57 2.29
C PHE A 162 11.20 3.85 3.12
N THR A 163 11.80 4.99 2.88
CA THR A 163 12.90 5.57 3.64
C THR A 163 12.43 6.84 4.33
N ASP A 164 13.27 7.51 5.13
CA ASP A 164 12.88 8.69 5.91
C ASP A 164 12.24 9.82 5.10
N ASP A 165 12.64 10.00 3.83
CA ASP A 165 12.19 11.10 2.98
C ASP A 165 11.79 10.69 1.56
N SER A 166 11.80 9.39 1.25
CA SER A 166 11.62 8.89 -0.10
C SER A 166 11.16 7.43 -0.10
N TRP A 167 11.11 6.82 -1.27
CA TRP A 167 10.85 5.42 -1.48
C TRP A 167 11.77 4.85 -2.56
N GLU A 168 11.93 3.53 -2.57
CA GLU A 168 12.66 2.80 -3.60
C GLU A 168 11.95 1.49 -3.94
N TYR A 169 12.23 0.94 -5.13
CA TYR A 169 11.74 -0.38 -5.51
C TYR A 169 12.67 -1.47 -5.00
N ILE A 170 12.11 -2.42 -4.27
CA ILE A 170 12.71 -3.74 -4.10
C ILE A 170 12.23 -4.60 -5.27
N LYS A 171 13.07 -4.72 -6.31
CA LYS A 171 12.74 -5.45 -7.54
C LYS A 171 12.71 -6.96 -7.29
N ILE A 172 11.57 -7.57 -7.63
CA ILE A 172 11.36 -9.02 -7.51
C ILE A 172 11.86 -9.71 -8.79
N CYS A 173 11.37 -9.24 -9.93
CA CYS A 173 11.90 -9.63 -11.23
C CYS A 173 11.80 -8.44 -12.18
N ASN A 174 12.82 -8.28 -13.02
CA ASN A 174 12.81 -7.20 -14.00
C ASN A 174 13.63 -7.56 -15.23
N VAL A 175 13.31 -6.90 -16.33
CA VAL A 175 14.10 -6.92 -17.54
C VAL A 175 14.69 -5.52 -17.77
N THR A 176 15.95 -5.48 -18.16
CA THR A 176 16.60 -4.26 -18.64
C THR A 176 17.00 -4.42 -20.09
N GLU A 177 16.74 -3.40 -20.88
CA GLU A 177 17.07 -3.37 -22.29
C GLU A 177 18.05 -2.22 -22.59
N THR A 178 19.11 -2.54 -23.31
CA THR A 178 20.05 -1.57 -23.90
C THR A 178 19.98 -1.70 -25.42
N SER A 179 20.71 -0.84 -26.16
CA SER A 179 20.78 -0.94 -27.62
C SER A 179 21.17 -2.32 -28.16
N ASP A 180 21.92 -3.10 -27.38
CA ASP A 180 22.56 -4.33 -27.85
C ASP A 180 22.18 -5.57 -27.05
N THR A 181 21.58 -5.43 -25.88
CA THR A 181 21.32 -6.55 -24.98
C THR A 181 20.01 -6.41 -24.22
N VAL A 182 19.34 -7.54 -24.00
CA VAL A 182 18.23 -7.69 -23.05
C VAL A 182 18.71 -8.60 -21.93
N THR A 183 18.64 -8.11 -20.69
CA THR A 183 19.10 -8.84 -19.50
C THR A 183 17.94 -9.04 -18.54
N PHE A 184 17.79 -10.23 -18.00
CA PHE A 184 16.73 -10.65 -17.10
C PHE A 184 17.28 -10.80 -15.69
N PHE A 185 16.54 -10.29 -14.70
CA PHE A 185 16.92 -10.34 -13.30
C PHE A 185 15.79 -10.91 -12.43
N CYS A 186 16.14 -11.68 -11.40
CA CYS A 186 15.25 -12.01 -10.27
C CYS A 186 16.00 -11.78 -8.97
N ASN A 187 15.39 -11.03 -8.06
CA ASN A 187 15.98 -10.62 -6.77
C ASN A 187 17.41 -10.04 -6.93
N GLY A 188 17.58 -9.20 -7.94
CA GLY A 188 18.85 -8.55 -8.25
C GLY A 188 19.94 -9.44 -8.87
N GLN A 189 19.64 -10.71 -9.18
CA GLN A 189 20.57 -11.64 -9.84
C GLN A 189 20.17 -11.85 -11.28
N GLU A 190 21.15 -11.86 -12.19
CA GLU A 190 20.91 -12.20 -13.58
C GLU A 190 20.47 -13.67 -13.71
N VAL A 191 19.41 -13.90 -14.50
CA VAL A 191 18.80 -15.22 -14.68
C VAL A 191 18.55 -15.51 -16.16
N SER A 192 18.21 -16.76 -16.48
CA SER A 192 17.76 -17.11 -17.84
C SER A 192 16.39 -16.49 -18.13
N LYS A 193 16.07 -16.32 -19.41
CA LYS A 193 14.76 -15.85 -19.86
C LYS A 193 13.62 -16.71 -19.34
N GLU A 194 13.82 -18.02 -19.29
CA GLU A 194 12.84 -18.99 -18.80
C GLU A 194 12.55 -18.77 -17.31
N ALA A 195 13.60 -18.65 -16.49
CA ALA A 195 13.45 -18.39 -15.05
C ALA A 195 12.77 -17.03 -14.75
N TYR A 196 13.06 -16.02 -15.58
CA TYR A 196 12.37 -14.73 -15.50
C TYR A 196 10.87 -14.89 -15.76
N TRP A 197 10.47 -15.58 -16.82
CA TRP A 197 9.05 -15.77 -17.13
C TRP A 197 8.30 -16.65 -16.13
N GLU A 198 8.99 -17.58 -15.47
CA GLU A 198 8.44 -18.32 -14.34
C GLU A 198 8.14 -17.36 -13.15
N ALA A 199 9.06 -16.46 -12.83
CA ALA A 199 8.87 -15.47 -11.78
C ALA A 199 7.75 -14.47 -12.12
N VAL A 200 7.65 -14.02 -13.38
CA VAL A 200 6.53 -13.18 -13.86
C VAL A 200 5.20 -13.92 -13.70
N ALA A 201 5.11 -15.17 -14.13
CA ALA A 201 3.88 -15.96 -14.03
C ALA A 201 3.46 -16.18 -12.55
N GLU A 202 4.41 -16.31 -11.63
CA GLU A 202 4.14 -16.35 -10.19
C GLU A 202 3.50 -15.03 -9.71
N GLN A 203 4.07 -13.88 -10.11
CA GLN A 203 3.51 -12.58 -9.74
C GLN A 203 2.12 -12.36 -10.35
N ASP A 204 1.93 -12.68 -11.64
CA ASP A 204 0.65 -12.56 -12.34
C ASP A 204 -0.46 -13.40 -11.66
N SER A 205 -0.10 -14.56 -11.09
CA SER A 205 -1.04 -15.45 -10.42
C SER A 205 -1.53 -14.99 -9.06
N LYS A 206 -0.90 -13.96 -8.47
CA LYS A 206 -1.27 -13.43 -7.16
C LYS A 206 -2.62 -12.72 -7.21
N GLU A 207 -3.30 -12.73 -6.08
CA GLU A 207 -4.60 -12.08 -5.93
C GLU A 207 -4.44 -10.55 -6.00
N GLU A 208 -5.28 -9.91 -6.81
CA GLU A 208 -5.32 -8.46 -6.91
C GLU A 208 -5.87 -7.83 -5.63
N VAL A 209 -5.44 -6.61 -5.33
CA VAL A 209 -5.96 -5.84 -4.21
C VAL A 209 -7.45 -5.56 -4.39
N GLU A 210 -8.20 -5.53 -3.29
CA GLU A 210 -9.61 -5.14 -3.29
C GLU A 210 -9.72 -3.61 -3.29
N TRP A 211 -10.23 -3.05 -4.37
CA TRP A 211 -10.51 -1.64 -4.49
C TRP A 211 -11.89 -1.30 -3.93
N LEU A 212 -11.92 -0.34 -3.01
CA LEU A 212 -13.14 0.23 -2.46
C LEU A 212 -13.48 1.55 -3.18
N ALA A 213 -14.77 1.87 -3.33
CA ALA A 213 -15.17 3.18 -3.87
C ALA A 213 -14.85 4.30 -2.87
N TYR A 214 -14.27 5.37 -3.38
CA TYR A 214 -13.99 6.58 -2.61
C TYR A 214 -15.21 7.50 -2.50
#